data_14c723c980d95c2ae6752e1729db862c
#
_entry.id   14c723c980d95c2ae6752e1729db862c
#
_cell.length_a   1.000
_cell.length_b   1.000
_cell.length_c   1.000
_cell.angle_alpha   90.00
_cell.angle_beta   90.00
_cell.angle_gamma   90.00
#
_symmetry.space_group_name_H-M   'P 1'
#
loop_
_entity.id
_entity.type
_entity.pdbx_description
1 polymer ?
#
loop_
_entity_poly.entity_id
_entity_poly.type
_entity_poly.pdbx_seq_one_letter_code
_entity_poly.pdbx_strand_id
1 'polypeptide(L)'
;ETFKPLPNGEMPRLGDIVMNAKNNYWYTHSRYSSTLTKNTEHSLKYALIGDPALRLKYPKYDIRLTAVNGESVDGEVKPETMARQEVELEGKVVDADGITMTDYNGTLTTTVYDAEVSITTNGYYEGGTDTDDKCKVTYQDHTNRLFVGSGEVKDGLFKMKFRMPTGIINNYTPALVNLYAQDENKGDAVGKNEDFYIYGFDESPADDTDGPEIRLLALNSTAFKDGDKVNETPFLVASVYDVSGINLSPVDIGHGITATIDGTTVVSGLENYF
;
A
#
# COMPACT_ATOMS: atom_id res chain seq x y z
N GLU A 1 -16.41 1.03 -16.26
CA GLU A 1 -16.94 2.30 -16.87
C GLU A 1 -17.38 3.33 -15.83
N THR A 2 -17.81 2.91 -14.64
CA THR A 2 -18.37 3.79 -13.60
C THR A 2 -17.31 4.71 -12.95
N PHE A 3 -16.05 4.31 -12.98
CA PHE A 3 -14.90 5.04 -12.40
C PHE A 3 -13.98 5.63 -13.48
N LYS A 4 -14.49 5.92 -14.66
CA LYS A 4 -13.73 6.59 -15.72
C LYS A 4 -13.97 8.08 -15.71
N PRO A 5 -12.95 8.89 -16.05
CA PRO A 5 -13.13 10.32 -16.25
C PRO A 5 -14.21 10.62 -17.31
N LEU A 6 -14.93 11.69 -17.09
CA LEU A 6 -15.84 12.27 -18.05
C LEU A 6 -15.06 12.87 -19.24
N PRO A 7 -15.71 13.18 -20.39
CA PRO A 7 -15.03 13.79 -21.54
C PRO A 7 -14.30 15.11 -21.25
N ASN A 8 -14.68 15.80 -20.16
CA ASN A 8 -14.00 17.01 -19.68
C ASN A 8 -12.80 16.75 -18.75
N GLY A 9 -12.43 15.48 -18.55
CA GLY A 9 -11.33 15.05 -17.67
C GLY A 9 -11.67 14.99 -16.19
N GLU A 10 -12.86 15.42 -15.77
CA GLU A 10 -13.29 15.32 -14.37
C GLU A 10 -13.83 13.94 -14.03
N MET A 11 -13.63 13.50 -12.80
CA MET A 11 -14.29 12.30 -12.30
C MET A 11 -15.79 12.53 -12.08
N PRO A 12 -16.65 11.53 -12.34
CA PRO A 12 -18.06 11.65 -12.04
C PRO A 12 -18.31 11.83 -10.53
N ARG A 13 -19.44 12.44 -10.15
CA ARG A 13 -19.83 12.56 -8.76
C ARG A 13 -20.21 11.19 -8.19
N LEU A 14 -20.02 10.99 -6.90
CA LEU A 14 -20.38 9.73 -6.23
C LEU A 14 -21.84 9.36 -6.44
N GLY A 15 -22.75 10.34 -6.40
CA GLY A 15 -24.17 10.14 -6.69
C GLY A 15 -24.44 9.64 -8.10
N ASP A 16 -23.74 10.21 -9.11
CA ASP A 16 -23.85 9.79 -10.50
C ASP A 16 -23.33 8.36 -10.69
N ILE A 17 -22.22 8.01 -10.00
CA ILE A 17 -21.62 6.66 -10.00
C ILE A 17 -22.64 5.64 -9.47
N VAL A 18 -23.22 5.90 -8.28
CA VAL A 18 -24.21 5.01 -7.65
C VAL A 18 -25.48 4.88 -8.50
N MET A 19 -25.96 5.99 -9.04
CA MET A 19 -27.13 6.00 -9.91
C MET A 19 -26.88 5.18 -11.19
N ASN A 20 -25.75 5.39 -11.84
CA ASN A 20 -25.38 4.65 -13.06
C ASN A 20 -25.20 3.15 -12.77
N ALA A 21 -24.57 2.79 -11.64
CA ALA A 21 -24.43 1.40 -11.24
C ALA A 21 -25.79 0.71 -11.03
N LYS A 22 -26.74 1.38 -10.35
CA LYS A 22 -28.10 0.88 -10.15
C LYS A 22 -28.85 0.73 -11.48
N ASN A 23 -28.74 1.73 -12.35
CA ASN A 23 -29.37 1.71 -13.66
C ASN A 23 -28.80 0.58 -14.55
N ASN A 24 -27.48 0.41 -14.58
CA ASN A 24 -26.83 -0.67 -15.32
C ASN A 24 -27.22 -2.04 -14.78
N TYR A 25 -27.30 -2.20 -13.46
CA TYR A 25 -27.79 -3.42 -12.84
C TYR A 25 -29.22 -3.73 -13.27
N TRP A 26 -30.10 -2.72 -13.23
CA TRP A 26 -31.50 -2.84 -13.66
C TRP A 26 -31.60 -3.23 -15.14
N TYR A 27 -30.88 -2.54 -16.03
CA TYR A 27 -30.89 -2.84 -17.46
C TYR A 27 -30.38 -4.25 -17.78
N THR A 28 -29.35 -4.70 -17.11
CA THR A 28 -28.72 -6.00 -17.38
C THR A 28 -29.58 -7.16 -16.89
N HIS A 29 -30.22 -7.01 -15.74
CA HIS A 29 -30.95 -8.09 -15.08
C HIS A 29 -32.46 -8.10 -15.35
N SER A 30 -33.06 -6.96 -15.70
CA SER A 30 -34.50 -6.91 -16.02
C SER A 30 -34.83 -7.61 -17.35
N ARG A 31 -33.86 -7.71 -18.26
CA ARG A 31 -34.07 -8.39 -19.55
C ARG A 31 -34.14 -9.92 -19.44
N TYR A 32 -33.64 -10.48 -18.34
CA TYR A 32 -33.48 -11.94 -18.17
C TYR A 32 -34.27 -12.52 -16.99
N SER A 33 -34.97 -11.73 -16.23
CA SER A 33 -35.66 -12.19 -15.02
C SER A 33 -37.15 -11.84 -15.06
N SER A 34 -37.99 -12.86 -14.91
CA SER A 34 -39.44 -12.73 -14.68
C SER A 34 -39.77 -12.19 -13.27
N THR A 35 -38.78 -11.92 -12.42
CA THR A 35 -38.94 -11.49 -11.04
C THR A 35 -38.47 -10.05 -10.85
N LEU A 36 -39.29 -9.09 -11.28
CA LEU A 36 -39.13 -7.63 -11.03
C LEU A 36 -38.85 -7.30 -9.56
N THR A 37 -39.40 -8.07 -8.62
CA THR A 37 -39.25 -7.90 -7.18
C THR A 37 -37.81 -8.02 -6.66
N LYS A 38 -37.06 -9.02 -7.13
CA LYS A 38 -35.65 -9.21 -6.67
C LYS A 38 -34.70 -8.12 -7.12
N ASN A 39 -34.90 -7.59 -8.32
CA ASN A 39 -34.04 -6.51 -8.84
C ASN A 39 -34.30 -5.19 -8.13
N THR A 40 -35.53 -4.92 -7.73
CA THR A 40 -35.89 -3.77 -6.92
C THR A 40 -35.28 -3.86 -5.51
N GLU A 41 -35.37 -5.03 -4.88
CA GLU A 41 -34.75 -5.28 -3.56
C GLU A 41 -33.24 -5.07 -3.58
N HIS A 42 -32.53 -5.59 -4.58
CA HIS A 42 -31.10 -5.39 -4.70
C HIS A 42 -30.72 -3.91 -4.86
N SER A 43 -31.46 -3.16 -5.68
CA SER A 43 -31.23 -1.72 -5.87
C SER A 43 -31.46 -0.92 -4.60
N LEU A 44 -32.38 -1.35 -3.73
CA LEU A 44 -32.69 -0.69 -2.46
C LEU A 44 -31.73 -1.03 -1.33
N LYS A 45 -31.04 -2.20 -1.39
CA LYS A 45 -30.08 -2.64 -0.36
C LYS A 45 -28.82 -1.80 -0.29
N TYR A 46 -28.48 -1.08 -1.36
CA TYR A 46 -27.29 -0.24 -1.41
C TYR A 46 -27.66 1.22 -1.38
N ALA A 47 -27.25 1.91 -0.34
CA ALA A 47 -27.40 3.35 -0.18
C ALA A 47 -26.03 4.03 -0.13
N LEU A 48 -25.92 5.19 -0.77
CA LEU A 48 -24.76 6.05 -0.60
C LEU A 48 -24.85 6.74 0.77
N ILE A 49 -23.87 6.51 1.62
CA ILE A 49 -23.71 7.24 2.88
C ILE A 49 -22.61 8.28 2.66
N GLY A 50 -22.98 9.56 2.62
CA GLY A 50 -22.06 10.66 2.34
C GLY A 50 -22.65 11.69 1.39
N ASP A 51 -21.83 12.64 0.97
CA ASP A 51 -22.24 13.69 0.02
C ASP A 51 -22.23 13.16 -1.43
N PRO A 52 -23.41 13.09 -2.10
CA PRO A 52 -23.48 12.61 -3.49
C PRO A 52 -22.83 13.56 -4.49
N ALA A 53 -22.59 14.82 -4.12
CA ALA A 53 -21.93 15.80 -4.99
C ALA A 53 -20.40 15.66 -4.99
N LEU A 54 -19.85 14.93 -4.02
CA LEU A 54 -18.39 14.71 -3.92
C LEU A 54 -17.85 13.99 -5.15
N ARG A 55 -16.70 14.43 -5.63
CA ARG A 55 -15.90 13.76 -6.67
C ARG A 55 -14.69 13.11 -6.04
N LEU A 56 -14.39 11.88 -6.43
CA LEU A 56 -13.14 11.23 -6.02
C LEU A 56 -11.95 11.92 -6.71
N LYS A 57 -10.93 12.20 -5.94
CA LYS A 57 -9.65 12.69 -6.47
C LYS A 57 -8.83 11.48 -6.90
N TYR A 58 -8.62 11.33 -8.19
CA TYR A 58 -7.76 10.29 -8.75
C TYR A 58 -6.38 10.87 -9.05
N PRO A 59 -5.33 10.08 -8.88
CA PRO A 59 -3.99 10.45 -9.32
C PRO A 59 -3.98 10.81 -10.81
N LYS A 60 -3.21 11.83 -11.18
CA LYS A 60 -3.10 12.31 -12.56
C LYS A 60 -1.96 11.67 -13.31
N TYR A 61 -0.95 11.21 -12.58
CA TYR A 61 0.31 10.71 -13.11
C TYR A 61 0.56 9.29 -12.66
N ASP A 62 1.36 8.57 -13.44
CA ASP A 62 1.80 7.24 -13.12
C ASP A 62 3.23 7.27 -12.53
N ILE A 63 3.50 6.35 -11.62
CA ILE A 63 4.86 6.08 -11.13
C ILE A 63 5.30 4.75 -11.71
N ARG A 64 6.45 4.75 -12.38
CA ARG A 64 7.06 3.52 -12.91
C ARG A 64 8.32 3.20 -12.14
N LEU A 65 8.37 2.00 -11.55
CA LEU A 65 9.60 1.40 -11.10
C LEU A 65 10.43 1.08 -12.35
N THR A 66 11.71 1.42 -12.34
CA THR A 66 12.60 1.19 -13.49
C THR A 66 13.69 0.17 -13.18
N ALA A 67 14.14 0.13 -11.91
CA ALA A 67 15.17 -0.81 -11.50
C ALA A 67 15.06 -1.18 -10.01
N VAL A 68 15.58 -2.36 -9.68
CA VAL A 68 15.83 -2.84 -8.32
C VAL A 68 17.31 -3.22 -8.27
N ASN A 69 18.07 -2.63 -7.32
CA ASN A 69 19.52 -2.81 -7.18
C ASN A 69 20.31 -2.55 -8.48
N GLY A 70 19.83 -1.60 -9.30
CA GLY A 70 20.41 -1.25 -10.58
C GLY A 70 20.05 -2.19 -11.74
N GLU A 71 19.30 -3.27 -11.51
CA GLU A 71 18.81 -4.19 -12.54
C GLU A 71 17.42 -3.75 -13.03
N SER A 72 17.24 -3.67 -14.35
CA SER A 72 15.98 -3.20 -14.95
C SER A 72 14.83 -4.18 -14.72
N VAL A 73 13.67 -3.66 -14.29
CA VAL A 73 12.44 -4.45 -14.16
C VAL A 73 11.80 -4.78 -15.51
N ASP A 74 12.15 -4.06 -16.58
CA ASP A 74 11.63 -4.29 -17.93
C ASP A 74 12.42 -5.38 -18.70
N GLY A 75 13.50 -5.95 -18.09
CA GLY A 75 14.32 -7.00 -18.68
C GLY A 75 13.60 -8.34 -18.80
N GLU A 76 14.15 -9.25 -19.64
CA GLU A 76 13.68 -10.65 -19.72
C GLU A 76 13.94 -11.39 -18.40
N VAL A 77 15.06 -11.13 -17.76
CA VAL A 77 15.38 -11.61 -16.41
C VAL A 77 14.94 -10.54 -15.43
N LYS A 78 14.07 -10.91 -14.49
CA LYS A 78 13.59 -9.99 -13.47
C LYS A 78 14.57 -9.89 -12.33
N PRO A 79 14.71 -8.70 -11.70
CA PRO A 79 15.57 -8.52 -10.55
C PRO A 79 15.17 -9.41 -9.37
N GLU A 80 16.19 -9.88 -8.66
CA GLU A 80 16.02 -10.65 -7.42
C GLU A 80 16.67 -9.91 -6.25
N THR A 81 16.05 -9.97 -5.09
CA THR A 81 16.60 -9.46 -3.84
C THR A 81 16.36 -10.45 -2.70
N MET A 82 17.16 -10.39 -1.65
CA MET A 82 17.17 -11.37 -0.57
C MET A 82 16.85 -10.70 0.78
N ALA A 83 16.37 -11.49 1.72
CA ALA A 83 16.32 -11.07 3.13
C ALA A 83 17.70 -10.58 3.59
N ARG A 84 17.74 -9.56 4.46
CA ARG A 84 18.95 -8.92 5.02
C ARG A 84 19.78 -8.10 4.02
N GLN A 85 19.43 -8.10 2.74
CA GLN A 85 20.09 -7.31 1.71
C GLN A 85 19.68 -5.84 1.80
N GLU A 86 20.62 -4.91 1.53
CA GLU A 86 20.27 -3.52 1.22
C GLU A 86 19.63 -3.48 -0.17
N VAL A 87 18.46 -2.89 -0.28
CA VAL A 87 17.68 -2.79 -1.52
C VAL A 87 17.59 -1.33 -1.94
N GLU A 88 17.86 -1.05 -3.21
CA GLU A 88 17.64 0.24 -3.83
C GLU A 88 16.56 0.08 -4.90
N LEU A 89 15.45 0.84 -4.76
CA LEU A 89 14.41 0.98 -5.77
C LEU A 89 14.62 2.28 -6.52
N GLU A 90 14.60 2.23 -7.84
CA GLU A 90 14.70 3.40 -8.71
C GLU A 90 13.47 3.51 -9.60
N GLY A 91 12.99 4.73 -9.83
CA GLY A 91 11.86 4.93 -10.72
C GLY A 91 11.62 6.37 -11.10
N LYS A 92 10.49 6.58 -11.77
CA LYS A 92 10.12 7.87 -12.33
C LYS A 92 8.63 8.11 -12.31
N VAL A 93 8.24 9.38 -12.19
CA VAL A 93 6.88 9.87 -12.42
C VAL A 93 6.72 10.19 -13.91
N VAL A 94 5.64 9.72 -14.52
CA VAL A 94 5.35 9.92 -15.93
C VAL A 94 3.93 10.45 -16.13
N ASP A 95 3.72 11.15 -17.24
CA ASP A 95 2.39 11.55 -17.70
C ASP A 95 1.66 10.40 -18.43
N ALA A 96 0.47 10.70 -18.97
CA ALA A 96 -0.35 9.74 -19.71
C ALA A 96 0.32 9.18 -20.98
N ASP A 97 1.28 9.91 -21.54
CA ASP A 97 2.06 9.50 -22.73
C ASP A 97 3.32 8.70 -22.34
N GLY A 98 3.57 8.55 -21.05
CA GLY A 98 4.75 7.86 -20.50
C GLY A 98 6.03 8.71 -20.47
N ILE A 99 5.89 10.03 -20.67
CA ILE A 99 7.01 10.99 -20.64
C ILE A 99 7.32 11.35 -19.19
N THR A 100 8.61 11.33 -18.84
CA THR A 100 9.05 11.69 -17.48
C THR A 100 8.71 13.15 -17.15
N MET A 101 8.06 13.35 -16.01
CA MET A 101 7.66 14.66 -15.50
C MET A 101 8.83 15.36 -14.80
N THR A 102 9.75 15.95 -15.56
CA THR A 102 10.98 16.57 -15.03
C THR A 102 10.75 17.79 -14.13
N ASP A 103 9.52 18.26 -14.02
CA ASP A 103 9.10 19.35 -13.14
C ASP A 103 8.23 18.85 -11.96
N TYR A 104 8.17 17.53 -11.72
CA TYR A 104 7.50 16.94 -10.57
C TYR A 104 8.47 16.81 -9.40
N ASN A 105 8.16 17.49 -8.28
CA ASN A 105 8.97 17.46 -7.07
C ASN A 105 8.04 17.29 -5.86
N GLY A 106 8.24 16.21 -5.12
CA GLY A 106 7.29 15.88 -4.06
C GLY A 106 7.77 14.78 -3.13
N THR A 107 6.86 14.33 -2.27
CA THR A 107 7.10 13.22 -1.34
C THR A 107 6.63 11.93 -1.96
N LEU A 108 7.45 10.89 -1.89
CA LEU A 108 7.12 9.52 -2.26
C LEU A 108 6.81 8.71 -1.01
N THR A 109 5.76 7.92 -1.05
CA THR A 109 5.50 6.82 -0.10
C THR A 109 5.63 5.51 -0.83
N THR A 110 6.47 4.62 -0.31
CA THR A 110 6.74 3.30 -0.87
C THR A 110 6.29 2.23 0.10
N THR A 111 5.54 1.24 -0.38
CA THR A 111 5.18 0.05 0.39
C THR A 111 5.60 -1.18 -0.39
N VAL A 112 6.44 -2.03 0.20
CA VAL A 112 6.91 -3.28 -0.39
C VAL A 112 6.23 -4.45 0.31
N TYR A 113 5.67 -5.33 -0.47
CA TYR A 113 5.06 -6.59 -0.04
C TYR A 113 5.88 -7.76 -0.56
N ASP A 114 5.87 -8.82 0.22
CA ASP A 114 6.52 -10.08 -0.06
C ASP A 114 5.89 -10.84 -1.24
N ALA A 115 6.44 -11.97 -1.54
CA ALA A 115 5.93 -12.93 -2.51
C ALA A 115 4.44 -13.24 -2.33
N GLU A 116 3.73 -13.48 -3.42
CA GLU A 116 2.33 -13.91 -3.42
C GLU A 116 2.15 -15.22 -2.65
N VAL A 117 1.03 -15.32 -1.95
CA VAL A 117 0.55 -16.53 -1.28
C VAL A 117 -0.86 -16.89 -1.70
N SER A 118 -1.14 -18.19 -1.74
CA SER A 118 -2.49 -18.68 -1.97
C SER A 118 -3.33 -18.59 -0.71
N ILE A 119 -4.44 -17.86 -0.79
CA ILE A 119 -5.42 -17.72 0.28
C ILE A 119 -6.70 -18.43 -0.13
N THR A 120 -7.22 -19.28 0.76
CA THR A 120 -8.52 -19.92 0.56
C THR A 120 -9.51 -19.36 1.57
N THR A 121 -10.62 -18.80 1.09
CA THR A 121 -11.70 -18.30 1.96
C THR A 121 -12.34 -19.42 2.75
N ASN A 122 -12.85 -19.10 3.94
CA ASN A 122 -13.55 -20.09 4.77
C ASN A 122 -14.86 -20.58 4.15
N GLY A 123 -15.37 -19.91 3.12
CA GLY A 123 -16.68 -20.13 2.57
C GLY A 123 -17.80 -19.64 3.49
N TYR A 124 -19.05 -19.90 3.13
CA TYR A 124 -20.18 -19.66 4.01
C TYR A 124 -21.06 -20.90 4.08
N TYR A 125 -21.72 -21.06 5.22
CA TYR A 125 -22.61 -22.20 5.49
C TYR A 125 -24.05 -21.83 5.12
N GLU A 126 -24.61 -22.52 4.13
CA GLU A 126 -26.03 -22.39 3.77
C GLU A 126 -26.77 -23.70 4.14
N GLY A 127 -26.95 -23.93 5.44
CA GLY A 127 -27.87 -24.96 5.98
C GLY A 127 -27.57 -26.42 5.61
N GLY A 128 -26.41 -26.75 5.11
CA GLY A 128 -25.99 -28.06 4.66
C GLY A 128 -24.91 -28.68 5.56
N THR A 129 -24.60 -29.94 5.36
CA THR A 129 -23.55 -30.67 6.07
C THR A 129 -22.15 -30.09 5.74
N ASP A 130 -21.24 -30.18 6.68
CA ASP A 130 -19.88 -29.61 6.77
C ASP A 130 -18.90 -29.99 5.60
N THR A 131 -19.40 -30.47 4.49
CA THR A 131 -18.61 -30.98 3.37
C THR A 131 -18.73 -30.21 2.07
N ASP A 132 -19.40 -29.03 2.06
CA ASP A 132 -19.57 -28.26 0.83
C ASP A 132 -18.43 -27.28 0.61
N ASP A 133 -17.34 -27.75 0.00
CA ASP A 133 -16.24 -26.93 -0.55
C ASP A 133 -16.68 -25.94 -1.64
N LYS A 134 -17.97 -25.93 -2.00
CA LYS A 134 -18.52 -25.18 -3.13
C LYS A 134 -18.48 -23.65 -2.99
N CYS A 135 -18.31 -23.16 -1.76
CA CYS A 135 -18.27 -21.72 -1.50
C CYS A 135 -16.88 -21.20 -1.13
N LYS A 136 -15.88 -22.08 -1.14
CA LYS A 136 -14.49 -21.68 -0.93
C LYS A 136 -13.92 -21.16 -2.24
N VAL A 137 -13.26 -20.00 -2.16
CA VAL A 137 -12.55 -19.40 -3.29
C VAL A 137 -11.07 -19.29 -2.90
N THR A 138 -10.21 -19.80 -3.78
CA THR A 138 -8.76 -19.62 -3.65
C THR A 138 -8.32 -18.50 -4.58
N TYR A 139 -7.54 -17.56 -4.05
CA TYR A 139 -6.96 -16.44 -4.79
C TYR A 139 -5.53 -16.19 -4.32
N GLN A 140 -4.76 -15.46 -5.12
CA GLN A 140 -3.41 -15.03 -4.77
C GLN A 140 -3.46 -13.63 -4.18
N ASP A 141 -2.64 -13.38 -3.15
CA ASP A 141 -2.54 -12.06 -2.52
C ASP A 141 -1.17 -11.86 -1.89
N HIS A 142 -0.77 -10.59 -1.73
CA HIS A 142 0.43 -10.16 -1.03
C HIS A 142 0.05 -9.76 0.40
N THR A 143 0.18 -10.65 1.35
CA THR A 143 -0.26 -10.44 2.73
C THR A 143 0.82 -9.94 3.68
N ASN A 144 2.10 -10.21 3.36
CA ASN A 144 3.22 -9.83 4.20
C ASN A 144 3.81 -8.50 3.71
N ARG A 145 3.69 -7.45 4.52
CA ARG A 145 4.27 -6.14 4.25
C ARG A 145 5.68 -6.07 4.84
N LEU A 146 6.69 -5.92 4.00
CA LEU A 146 8.10 -5.94 4.39
C LEU A 146 8.66 -4.55 4.67
N PHE A 147 8.19 -3.53 3.96
CA PHE A 147 8.69 -2.17 4.11
C PHE A 147 7.60 -1.13 3.83
N VAL A 148 7.61 -0.08 4.62
CA VAL A 148 6.91 1.18 4.36
C VAL A 148 7.88 2.31 4.64
N GLY A 149 8.02 3.25 3.73
CA GLY A 149 8.92 4.37 3.94
C GLY A 149 8.58 5.55 3.04
N SER A 150 9.04 6.72 3.45
CA SER A 150 8.89 7.97 2.70
C SER A 150 10.22 8.41 2.13
N GLY A 151 10.18 8.94 0.92
CA GLY A 151 11.33 9.47 0.20
C GLY A 151 10.97 10.71 -0.58
N GLU A 152 11.89 11.19 -1.39
CA GLU A 152 11.73 12.39 -2.22
C GLU A 152 11.65 11.98 -3.69
N VAL A 153 10.74 12.62 -4.44
CA VAL A 153 10.78 12.67 -5.89
C VAL A 153 11.39 14.01 -6.28
N LYS A 154 12.44 13.99 -7.07
CA LYS A 154 13.11 15.17 -7.57
C LYS A 154 13.27 15.10 -9.09
N ASP A 155 12.85 16.17 -9.77
CA ASP A 155 12.87 16.23 -11.24
C ASP A 155 12.21 15.01 -11.89
N GLY A 156 11.12 14.50 -11.26
CA GLY A 156 10.37 13.34 -11.71
C GLY A 156 11.05 11.98 -11.45
N LEU A 157 12.19 11.95 -10.77
CA LEU A 157 12.94 10.73 -10.48
C LEU A 157 12.97 10.46 -8.97
N PHE A 158 13.09 9.20 -8.59
CA PHE A 158 13.31 8.82 -7.20
C PHE A 158 14.29 7.66 -7.06
N LYS A 159 14.90 7.61 -5.89
CA LYS A 159 15.67 6.48 -5.37
C LYS A 159 15.27 6.24 -3.92
N MET A 160 14.94 5.01 -3.58
CA MET A 160 14.59 4.60 -2.23
C MET A 160 15.50 3.46 -1.80
N LYS A 161 16.17 3.63 -0.66
CA LYS A 161 17.02 2.59 -0.06
C LYS A 161 16.43 2.13 1.25
N PHE A 162 16.44 0.83 1.46
CA PHE A 162 16.05 0.21 2.71
C PHE A 162 16.74 -1.14 2.86
N ARG A 163 16.72 -1.69 4.07
CA ARG A 163 17.18 -3.06 4.31
C ARG A 163 15.98 -4.00 4.35
N MET A 164 16.08 -5.09 3.58
CA MET A 164 15.08 -6.14 3.56
C MET A 164 15.07 -6.86 4.91
N PRO A 165 13.91 -6.98 5.60
CA PRO A 165 13.83 -7.70 6.87
C PRO A 165 14.11 -9.21 6.70
N THR A 166 14.30 -9.90 7.82
CA THR A 166 14.51 -11.36 7.85
C THR A 166 13.22 -12.16 7.66
N GLY A 167 12.07 -11.59 8.03
CA GLY A 167 10.76 -12.26 8.03
C GLY A 167 10.11 -12.32 6.65
N ILE A 168 10.80 -12.90 5.65
CA ILE A 168 10.23 -13.12 4.31
C ILE A 168 9.54 -14.48 4.22
N ILE A 169 8.56 -14.60 3.34
CA ILE A 169 7.83 -15.87 3.05
C ILE A 169 8.75 -16.89 2.37
N ASN A 170 9.81 -16.42 1.70
CA ASN A 170 10.78 -17.25 0.98
C ASN A 170 10.14 -18.16 -0.08
N ASN A 171 9.17 -17.62 -0.82
CA ASN A 171 8.50 -18.25 -1.95
C ASN A 171 8.94 -17.58 -3.25
N TYR A 172 9.24 -18.37 -4.30
CA TYR A 172 9.67 -17.85 -5.59
C TYR A 172 8.46 -17.47 -6.46
N THR A 173 7.74 -16.42 -6.01
CA THR A 173 6.66 -15.77 -6.75
C THR A 173 6.89 -14.26 -6.76
N PRO A 174 6.28 -13.50 -7.67
CA PRO A 174 6.47 -12.07 -7.72
C PRO A 174 6.20 -11.37 -6.38
N ALA A 175 7.03 -10.41 -6.04
CA ALA A 175 6.79 -9.46 -4.97
C ALA A 175 6.01 -8.25 -5.51
N LEU A 176 5.51 -7.40 -4.63
CA LEU A 176 4.75 -6.21 -5.02
C LEU A 176 5.36 -4.96 -4.38
N VAL A 177 5.52 -3.90 -5.17
CA VAL A 177 5.73 -2.55 -4.64
C VAL A 177 4.56 -1.64 -5.04
N ASN A 178 4.01 -0.94 -4.06
CA ASN A 178 3.06 0.15 -4.25
C ASN A 178 3.77 1.48 -4.02
N LEU A 179 3.57 2.41 -4.93
CA LEU A 179 4.19 3.72 -4.96
C LEU A 179 3.11 4.80 -5.00
N TYR A 180 3.22 5.77 -4.13
CA TYR A 180 2.36 6.95 -4.12
C TYR A 180 3.22 8.19 -3.95
N ALA A 181 3.04 9.19 -4.80
CA ALA A 181 3.73 10.45 -4.66
C ALA A 181 2.76 11.63 -4.68
N GLN A 182 3.12 12.68 -3.97
CA GLN A 182 2.36 13.91 -3.90
C GLN A 182 3.26 15.12 -4.14
N ASP A 183 2.89 15.91 -5.15
CA ASP A 183 3.45 17.24 -5.42
C ASP A 183 2.34 18.29 -5.19
N GLU A 184 2.60 19.32 -4.40
CA GLU A 184 1.61 20.34 -4.04
C GLU A 184 1.04 21.08 -5.26
N ASN A 185 1.84 21.24 -6.32
CA ASN A 185 1.47 22.00 -7.50
C ASN A 185 0.94 21.13 -8.63
N LYS A 186 1.46 19.90 -8.77
CA LYS A 186 1.10 18.98 -9.85
C LYS A 186 -0.02 18.03 -9.46
N GLY A 187 -0.07 17.63 -8.21
CA GLY A 187 -1.01 16.66 -7.65
C GLY A 187 -0.39 15.27 -7.51
N ASP A 188 -1.25 14.27 -7.44
CA ASP A 188 -0.86 12.94 -7.02
C ASP A 188 -0.43 12.07 -8.20
N ALA A 189 0.52 11.16 -7.92
CA ALA A 189 0.94 10.09 -8.81
C ALA A 189 0.86 8.74 -8.07
N VAL A 190 0.56 7.66 -8.79
CA VAL A 190 0.45 6.31 -8.23
C VAL A 190 1.11 5.30 -9.17
N GLY A 191 1.66 4.24 -8.59
CA GLY A 191 2.20 3.13 -9.36
C GLY A 191 2.22 1.84 -8.56
N LYS A 192 2.25 0.74 -9.28
CA LYS A 192 2.56 -0.58 -8.72
C LYS A 192 3.46 -1.34 -9.69
N ASN A 193 4.27 -2.23 -9.15
CA ASN A 193 5.10 -3.12 -9.94
C ASN A 193 5.22 -4.49 -9.25
N GLU A 194 5.18 -5.55 -10.02
CA GLU A 194 5.28 -6.94 -9.60
C GLU A 194 6.40 -7.67 -10.39
N ASP A 195 7.27 -6.93 -11.07
CA ASP A 195 8.32 -7.47 -11.94
C ASP A 195 9.66 -7.66 -11.22
N PHE A 196 9.63 -8.13 -9.98
CA PHE A 196 10.82 -8.50 -9.20
C PHE A 196 10.49 -9.58 -8.18
N TYR A 197 11.53 -10.23 -7.63
CA TYR A 197 11.38 -11.33 -6.68
C TYR A 197 12.11 -11.03 -5.37
N ILE A 198 11.53 -11.50 -4.27
CA ILE A 198 12.17 -11.50 -2.95
C ILE A 198 12.32 -12.96 -2.52
N TYR A 199 13.55 -13.49 -2.58
CA TYR A 199 13.79 -14.90 -2.32
C TYR A 199 15.21 -15.14 -1.82
N GLY A 200 15.36 -16.03 -0.82
CA GLY A 200 16.64 -16.37 -0.25
C GLY A 200 17.10 -15.41 0.85
N PHE A 201 18.27 -15.69 1.40
CA PHE A 201 18.88 -14.94 2.48
C PHE A 201 20.30 -14.53 2.10
N ASP A 202 20.63 -13.27 2.36
CA ASP A 202 22.01 -12.79 2.30
C ASP A 202 22.73 -13.18 3.59
N GLU A 203 23.67 -14.12 3.50
CA GLU A 203 24.49 -14.59 4.61
C GLU A 203 25.72 -13.69 4.88
N SER A 204 25.98 -12.71 4.01
CA SER A 204 27.17 -11.85 4.09
C SER A 204 27.18 -10.88 5.29
N PRO A 205 26.04 -10.30 5.74
CA PRO A 205 26.03 -9.56 6.99
C PRO A 205 26.21 -10.49 8.18
N ALA A 206 27.07 -10.12 9.15
CA ALA A 206 27.18 -10.84 10.42
C ALA A 206 25.80 -10.94 11.10
N ASP A 207 25.55 -12.01 11.84
CA ASP A 207 24.35 -12.13 12.63
C ASP A 207 24.30 -10.99 13.65
N ASP A 208 23.25 -10.18 13.51
CA ASP A 208 22.96 -9.10 14.43
C ASP A 208 22.05 -9.65 15.52
N THR A 209 22.50 -9.55 16.75
CA THR A 209 21.76 -9.99 17.95
C THR A 209 21.30 -8.82 18.78
N ASP A 210 21.66 -7.60 18.40
CA ASP A 210 21.27 -6.39 19.10
C ASP A 210 19.87 -5.97 18.63
N GLY A 211 19.10 -5.37 19.50
CA GLY A 211 17.79 -4.83 19.16
C GLY A 211 17.89 -3.40 18.62
N PRO A 212 16.78 -2.89 18.04
CA PRO A 212 16.72 -1.55 17.49
C PRO A 212 17.11 -0.45 18.48
N GLU A 213 17.88 0.53 18.02
CA GLU A 213 18.26 1.73 18.75
C GLU A 213 17.29 2.88 18.47
N ILE A 214 16.74 3.50 19.52
CA ILE A 214 15.99 4.76 19.38
C ILE A 214 16.97 5.90 19.42
N ARG A 215 17.28 6.48 18.26
CA ARG A 215 18.26 7.57 18.12
C ARG A 215 17.69 8.95 18.39
N LEU A 216 16.37 9.11 18.19
CA LEU A 216 15.65 10.33 18.51
C LEU A 216 14.27 9.98 19.03
N LEU A 217 13.85 10.69 20.07
CA LEU A 217 12.47 10.71 20.55
C LEU A 217 12.14 12.16 20.92
N ALA A 218 11.20 12.75 20.19
CA ALA A 218 10.88 14.17 20.32
C ALA A 218 9.38 14.41 20.11
N LEU A 219 8.91 15.60 20.51
CA LEU A 219 7.53 16.03 20.31
C LEU A 219 7.50 17.25 19.39
N ASN A 220 6.65 17.24 18.37
CA ASN A 220 6.42 18.30 17.38
C ASN A 220 7.62 18.67 16.50
N SER A 221 8.85 18.51 16.97
CA SER A 221 10.06 18.94 16.27
C SER A 221 11.27 18.15 16.74
N THR A 222 12.21 17.90 15.85
CA THR A 222 13.53 17.30 16.18
C THR A 222 14.38 18.18 17.09
N ALA A 223 14.03 19.46 17.23
CA ALA A 223 14.69 20.40 18.13
C ALA A 223 14.13 20.37 19.57
N PHE A 224 13.11 19.56 19.84
CA PHE A 224 12.49 19.42 21.16
C PHE A 224 13.53 19.00 22.21
N LYS A 225 13.39 19.57 23.41
CA LYS A 225 14.23 19.24 24.59
C LYS A 225 13.33 18.91 25.77
N ASP A 226 13.84 18.09 26.67
CA ASP A 226 13.16 17.77 27.91
C ASP A 226 12.78 19.04 28.67
N GLY A 227 11.49 19.14 29.04
CA GLY A 227 10.92 20.29 29.73
C GLY A 227 10.33 21.35 28.80
N ASP A 228 10.44 21.20 27.49
CA ASP A 228 9.76 22.10 26.54
C ASP A 228 8.24 21.94 26.63
N LYS A 229 7.54 23.04 26.38
CA LYS A 229 6.06 23.05 26.32
C LYS A 229 5.58 22.56 24.96
N VAL A 230 4.58 21.68 24.98
CA VAL A 230 3.91 21.20 23.79
C VAL A 230 2.42 21.57 23.82
N ASN A 231 1.75 21.46 22.68
CA ASN A 231 0.30 21.62 22.58
C ASN A 231 -0.41 20.39 23.15
N GLU A 232 -1.75 20.41 23.20
CA GLU A 232 -2.57 19.32 23.72
C GLU A 232 -2.56 18.06 22.83
N THR A 233 -2.17 18.20 21.58
CA THR A 233 -2.09 17.13 20.57
C THR A 233 -0.74 17.15 19.87
N PRO A 234 0.36 16.81 20.57
CA PRO A 234 1.68 16.83 19.97
C PRO A 234 1.89 15.68 19.00
N PHE A 235 2.70 15.90 17.96
CA PHE A 235 3.23 14.84 17.13
C PHE A 235 4.42 14.17 17.82
N LEU A 236 4.39 12.83 17.90
CA LEU A 236 5.57 12.06 18.28
C LEU A 236 6.50 11.96 17.06
N VAL A 237 7.76 12.35 17.24
CA VAL A 237 8.83 12.17 16.26
C VAL A 237 9.84 11.20 16.84
N ALA A 238 10.02 10.07 16.19
CA ALA A 238 10.99 9.07 16.59
C ALA A 238 11.91 8.71 15.41
N SER A 239 13.18 8.44 15.68
CA SER A 239 14.10 7.81 14.75
C SER A 239 14.59 6.52 15.35
N VAL A 240 14.26 5.42 14.71
CA VAL A 240 14.65 4.07 15.09
C VAL A 240 15.63 3.54 14.07
N TYR A 241 16.68 2.90 14.52
CA TYR A 241 17.72 2.34 13.66
C TYR A 241 18.11 0.95 14.12
N ASP A 242 18.32 0.09 13.16
CA ASP A 242 18.88 -1.24 13.35
C ASP A 242 19.75 -1.59 12.14
N VAL A 243 20.87 -2.25 12.37
CA VAL A 243 21.81 -2.61 11.30
C VAL A 243 21.24 -3.71 10.40
N SER A 244 20.38 -4.55 10.95
CA SER A 244 19.65 -5.60 10.23
C SER A 244 18.30 -5.13 9.68
N GLY A 245 17.94 -3.86 9.89
CA GLY A 245 16.66 -3.26 9.48
C GLY A 245 15.56 -3.43 10.52
N ILE A 246 14.55 -2.59 10.42
CA ILE A 246 13.38 -2.64 11.31
C ILE A 246 12.32 -3.54 10.66
N ASN A 247 11.88 -4.55 11.40
CA ASN A 247 10.77 -5.40 10.96
C ASN A 247 9.44 -4.66 11.11
N LEU A 248 8.79 -4.34 10.01
CA LEU A 248 7.48 -3.67 9.96
C LEU A 248 6.33 -4.64 9.64
N SER A 249 6.59 -5.95 9.62
CA SER A 249 5.58 -6.96 9.32
C SER A 249 4.52 -7.02 10.44
N PRO A 250 3.24 -6.78 10.14
CA PRO A 250 2.17 -6.90 11.14
C PRO A 250 1.81 -8.36 11.44
N VAL A 251 2.37 -9.32 10.70
CA VAL A 251 1.99 -10.75 10.77
C VAL A 251 2.76 -11.47 11.85
N ASP A 252 3.94 -10.98 12.20
CA ASP A 252 4.80 -11.61 13.23
C ASP A 252 4.36 -11.20 14.63
N ILE A 253 4.05 -12.19 15.46
CA ILE A 253 3.64 -11.97 16.85
C ILE A 253 4.79 -11.33 17.63
N GLY A 254 4.52 -10.14 18.21
CA GLY A 254 5.48 -9.44 19.07
C GLY A 254 6.37 -8.43 18.35
N HIS A 255 6.22 -8.23 17.05
CA HIS A 255 7.03 -7.29 16.25
C HIS A 255 6.35 -5.93 15.99
N GLY A 256 5.13 -5.70 16.51
CA GLY A 256 4.45 -4.41 16.38
C GLY A 256 5.20 -3.29 17.09
N ILE A 257 5.33 -2.13 16.43
CA ILE A 257 5.89 -0.92 17.06
C ILE A 257 4.83 -0.31 17.97
N THR A 258 5.18 -0.13 19.24
CA THR A 258 4.27 0.44 20.24
C THR A 258 4.93 1.58 21.01
N ALA A 259 4.15 2.54 21.46
CA ALA A 259 4.57 3.55 22.42
C ALA A 259 3.71 3.47 23.68
N THR A 260 4.35 3.54 24.84
CA THR A 260 3.65 3.61 26.13
C THR A 260 3.80 5.02 26.70
N ILE A 261 2.67 5.70 26.92
CA ILE A 261 2.62 7.05 27.50
C ILE A 261 2.28 6.92 28.97
N ASP A 262 3.05 7.61 29.81
CA ASP A 262 2.88 7.64 31.27
C ASP A 262 2.81 6.24 31.93
N GLY A 263 3.44 5.24 31.32
CA GLY A 263 3.47 3.86 31.81
C GLY A 263 2.12 3.12 31.78
N THR A 264 1.07 3.72 31.22
CA THR A 264 -0.30 3.18 31.26
C THR A 264 -0.99 3.13 29.91
N THR A 265 -0.85 4.16 29.09
CA THR A 265 -1.53 4.23 27.77
C THR A 265 -0.63 3.66 26.68
N VAL A 266 -1.05 2.54 26.10
CA VAL A 266 -0.32 1.89 25.01
C VAL A 266 -0.94 2.30 23.68
N VAL A 267 -0.13 2.89 22.80
CA VAL A 267 -0.46 3.16 21.40
C VAL A 267 0.26 2.11 20.56
N SER A 268 -0.49 1.33 19.79
CA SER A 268 0.00 0.26 18.92
C SER A 268 -0.23 0.58 17.44
N GLY A 269 0.41 -0.19 16.56
CA GLY A 269 0.26 0.00 15.12
C GLY A 269 1.08 1.16 14.58
N LEU A 270 2.17 1.54 15.29
CA LEU A 270 3.04 2.64 14.89
C LEU A 270 3.86 2.33 13.63
N GLU A 271 4.01 1.08 13.26
CA GLU A 271 4.58 0.64 11.98
C GLU A 271 3.84 1.23 10.76
N ASN A 272 2.61 1.71 10.93
CA ASN A 272 1.87 2.38 9.87
C ASN A 272 2.30 3.84 9.62
N TYR A 273 3.12 4.40 10.51
CA TYR A 273 3.62 5.78 10.46
C TYR A 273 5.14 5.84 10.23
N PHE A 274 5.75 4.72 9.86
CA PHE A 274 7.20 4.60 9.65
C PHE A 274 7.66 5.26 8.35
#